data_26a5e32991375075fccdb08cd4fc6e80
#
_entry.id   26a5e32991375075fccdb08cd4fc6e80
#
_cell.length_a   1.000
_cell.length_b   1.000
_cell.length_c   1.000
_cell.angle_alpha   90.00
_cell.angle_beta   90.00
_cell.angle_gamma   90.00
#
_symmetry.space_group_name_H-M   'P 1'
#
loop_
_entity.id
_entity.type
_entity.pdbx_description
1 polymer ?
#
loop_
_entity_poly.entity_id
_entity_poly.type
_entity_poly.pdbx_seq_one_letter_code
_entity_poly.pdbx_strand_id
1 'polypeptide(L)'
;MESSSFLTVNDQPIFINQAVKYLQASGKLAHFIGDILRQYVIEQEIQTRYDIAISPALTEQTIIDFRLKNQLNDPQIFQEWLQKNVTDYATFYESIAFSFKLEKLKVLIAEAKISEYFIERKIFLDRVIISRIVVDNREIAEELQTQIEEGGSFEQLAKEYSLSEDRMVNGMMGPVSRGTMPDQLRAVIDIANPGQVVGPIEIEGRYGLFRVEQFLPASLEDTQLQQALQNELFEKWLVEKIQKLTVKLQMS
;
A
#
# COMPACT_ATOMS: atom_id res chain seq x y z
N MET A 1 44.93 0.66 12.40
CA MET A 1 43.85 -0.29 12.13
C MET A 1 43.79 -0.50 10.63
N GLU A 2 44.16 -1.69 10.17
CA GLU A 2 43.99 -2.05 8.75
C GLU A 2 42.51 -1.97 8.44
N SER A 3 42.13 -1.05 7.56
CA SER A 3 40.75 -0.97 7.09
C SER A 3 40.50 -2.21 6.22
N SER A 4 39.71 -3.15 6.73
CA SER A 4 39.27 -4.30 5.94
C SER A 4 38.54 -3.80 4.68
N SER A 5 38.81 -4.42 3.53
CA SER A 5 38.13 -4.11 2.29
C SER A 5 36.62 -4.36 2.46
N PHE A 6 35.79 -3.43 1.99
CA PHE A 6 34.34 -3.58 1.99
C PHE A 6 33.89 -4.66 0.98
N LEU A 7 34.48 -4.64 -0.19
CA LEU A 7 34.30 -5.66 -1.25
C LEU A 7 35.50 -5.66 -2.19
N THR A 8 35.59 -6.71 -3.03
CA THR A 8 36.66 -6.85 -4.03
C THR A 8 36.06 -7.00 -5.43
N VAL A 9 36.57 -6.25 -6.40
CA VAL A 9 36.19 -6.34 -7.82
C VAL A 9 37.42 -6.64 -8.64
N ASN A 10 37.47 -7.80 -9.30
CA ASN A 10 38.65 -8.28 -10.05
C ASN A 10 39.96 -8.15 -9.24
N ASP A 11 39.93 -8.69 -8.01
CA ASP A 11 41.00 -8.64 -7.01
C ASP A 11 41.41 -7.22 -6.54
N GLN A 12 40.71 -6.18 -6.94
CA GLN A 12 40.92 -4.82 -6.46
C GLN A 12 40.01 -4.53 -5.28
N PRO A 13 40.58 -4.17 -4.09
CA PRO A 13 39.76 -3.89 -2.93
C PRO A 13 39.05 -2.54 -3.06
N ILE A 14 37.76 -2.50 -2.71
CA ILE A 14 36.99 -1.28 -2.54
C ILE A 14 36.72 -1.10 -1.05
N PHE A 15 37.15 0.02 -0.52
CA PHE A 15 36.92 0.40 0.89
C PHE A 15 35.61 1.17 1.06
N ILE A 16 35.11 1.20 2.29
CA ILE A 16 33.81 1.84 2.60
C ILE A 16 33.77 3.32 2.16
N ASN A 17 34.87 4.06 2.33
CA ASN A 17 34.96 5.46 1.91
C ASN A 17 34.79 5.62 0.39
N GLN A 18 35.32 4.66 -0.37
CA GLN A 18 35.19 4.66 -1.83
C GLN A 18 33.75 4.28 -2.25
N ALA A 19 33.14 3.29 -1.57
CA ALA A 19 31.76 2.93 -1.80
C ALA A 19 30.80 4.12 -1.53
N VAL A 20 31.02 4.87 -0.45
CA VAL A 20 30.25 6.09 -0.14
C VAL A 20 30.42 7.16 -1.23
N LYS A 21 31.65 7.38 -1.76
CA LYS A 21 31.86 8.29 -2.90
C LYS A 21 31.11 7.85 -4.15
N TYR A 22 31.05 6.55 -4.43
CA TYR A 22 30.27 6.03 -5.56
C TYR A 22 28.77 6.27 -5.38
N LEU A 23 28.23 6.06 -4.16
CA LEU A 23 26.85 6.40 -3.82
C LEU A 23 26.56 7.90 -4.00
N GLN A 24 27.51 8.76 -3.61
CA GLN A 24 27.40 10.20 -3.79
C GLN A 24 27.40 10.58 -5.28
N ALA A 25 28.35 10.05 -6.06
CA ALA A 25 28.46 10.32 -7.50
C ALA A 25 27.23 9.85 -8.29
N SER A 26 26.58 8.76 -7.86
CA SER A 26 25.35 8.23 -8.46
C SER A 26 24.06 8.88 -7.96
N GLY A 27 24.13 9.87 -7.03
CA GLY A 27 22.97 10.50 -6.42
C GLY A 27 22.18 9.63 -5.42
N LYS A 28 22.72 8.44 -5.06
CA LYS A 28 22.04 7.47 -4.20
C LYS A 28 22.38 7.60 -2.70
N LEU A 29 23.35 8.45 -2.34
CA LEU A 29 23.82 8.56 -0.96
C LEU A 29 22.71 8.99 0.01
N ALA A 30 21.87 9.96 -0.37
CA ALA A 30 20.76 10.42 0.48
C ALA A 30 19.75 9.30 0.78
N HIS A 31 19.41 8.51 -0.23
CA HIS A 31 18.53 7.35 -0.07
C HIS A 31 19.14 6.29 0.85
N PHE A 32 20.41 5.95 0.62
CA PHE A 32 21.14 5.01 1.46
C PHE A 32 21.22 5.45 2.93
N ILE A 33 21.46 6.74 3.19
CA ILE A 33 21.40 7.29 4.57
C ILE A 33 19.99 7.15 5.14
N GLY A 34 18.95 7.41 4.34
CA GLY A 34 17.57 7.20 4.75
C GLY A 34 17.30 5.76 5.19
N ASP A 35 17.80 4.78 4.44
CA ASP A 35 17.67 3.35 4.79
C ASP A 35 18.39 3.01 6.10
N ILE A 36 19.60 3.55 6.30
CA ILE A 36 20.34 3.38 7.55
C ILE A 36 19.56 3.97 8.74
N LEU A 37 19.03 5.19 8.61
CA LEU A 37 18.28 5.84 9.68
C LEU A 37 16.99 5.09 10.00
N ARG A 38 16.31 4.59 8.97
CA ARG A 38 15.13 3.76 9.09
C ARG A 38 15.44 2.50 9.92
N GLN A 39 16.45 1.75 9.53
CA GLN A 39 16.87 0.53 10.21
C GLN A 39 17.29 0.82 11.65
N TYR A 40 18.09 1.87 11.85
CA TYR A 40 18.54 2.30 13.18
C TYR A 40 17.37 2.59 14.13
N VAL A 41 16.36 3.37 13.68
CA VAL A 41 15.19 3.70 14.52
C VAL A 41 14.39 2.45 14.87
N ILE A 42 14.19 1.54 13.91
CA ILE A 42 13.46 0.29 14.13
C ILE A 42 14.18 -0.58 15.16
N GLU A 43 15.50 -0.77 15.01
CA GLU A 43 16.30 -1.56 15.95
C GLU A 43 16.29 -0.97 17.37
N GLN A 44 16.47 0.35 17.50
CA GLN A 44 16.41 1.01 18.79
C GLN A 44 15.05 0.85 19.47
N GLU A 45 13.95 0.98 18.72
CA GLU A 45 12.61 0.80 19.27
C GLU A 45 12.39 -0.67 19.70
N ILE A 46 12.79 -1.64 18.88
CA ILE A 46 12.68 -3.07 19.22
C ILE A 46 13.48 -3.42 20.47
N GLN A 47 14.71 -2.87 20.62
CA GLN A 47 15.57 -3.15 21.76
C GLN A 47 15.03 -2.59 23.09
N THR A 48 14.28 -1.49 23.03
CA THR A 48 13.69 -0.87 24.23
C THR A 48 12.38 -1.49 24.68
N ARG A 49 11.81 -2.43 23.88
CA ARG A 49 10.51 -3.03 24.14
C ARG A 49 10.61 -4.48 24.60
N TYR A 50 10.11 -4.75 25.78
CA TYR A 50 10.03 -6.12 26.36
C TYR A 50 8.86 -6.94 25.78
N ASP A 51 7.86 -6.26 25.21
CA ASP A 51 6.65 -6.87 24.63
C ASP A 51 6.86 -7.43 23.22
N ILE A 52 8.04 -7.24 22.62
CA ILE A 52 8.40 -7.73 21.28
C ILE A 52 9.25 -9.03 21.36
N ALA A 53 8.92 -9.94 22.24
CA ALA A 53 9.56 -11.25 22.26
C ALA A 53 8.98 -12.17 21.16
N ILE A 54 9.86 -12.88 20.44
CA ILE A 54 9.50 -13.87 19.44
C ILE A 54 9.98 -15.26 19.91
N SER A 55 9.15 -16.27 19.77
CA SER A 55 9.51 -17.64 20.09
C SER A 55 10.58 -18.15 19.11
N PRO A 56 11.72 -18.70 19.59
CA PRO A 56 12.70 -19.35 18.73
C PRO A 56 12.09 -20.44 17.84
N ALA A 57 11.16 -21.22 18.37
CA ALA A 57 10.48 -22.28 17.62
C ALA A 57 9.72 -21.74 16.39
N LEU A 58 9.13 -20.54 16.47
CA LEU A 58 8.46 -19.90 15.32
C LEU A 58 9.47 -19.56 14.22
N THR A 59 10.63 -19.01 14.60
CA THR A 59 11.70 -18.67 13.65
C THR A 59 12.23 -19.94 12.95
N GLU A 60 12.52 -21.00 13.74
CA GLU A 60 13.00 -22.27 13.19
C GLU A 60 11.97 -22.91 12.25
N GLN A 61 10.70 -22.94 12.64
CA GLN A 61 9.64 -23.48 11.76
C GLN A 61 9.56 -22.70 10.45
N THR A 62 9.64 -21.37 10.50
CA THR A 62 9.61 -20.53 9.31
C THR A 62 10.80 -20.81 8.39
N ILE A 63 11.99 -21.07 8.94
CA ILE A 63 13.17 -21.46 8.15
C ILE A 63 12.94 -22.82 7.49
N ILE A 64 12.37 -23.79 8.20
CA ILE A 64 12.02 -25.09 7.64
C ILE A 64 11.04 -24.92 6.47
N ASP A 65 9.98 -24.16 6.66
CA ASP A 65 8.97 -23.92 5.64
C ASP A 65 9.56 -23.18 4.42
N PHE A 66 10.45 -22.21 4.66
CA PHE A 66 11.18 -21.52 3.61
C PHE A 66 12.03 -22.50 2.77
N ARG A 67 12.77 -23.39 3.43
CA ARG A 67 13.59 -24.40 2.77
C ARG A 67 12.76 -25.38 1.97
N LEU A 68 11.63 -25.84 2.52
CA LEU A 68 10.66 -26.71 1.82
C LEU A 68 10.12 -26.03 0.55
N LYS A 69 9.62 -24.80 0.68
CA LYS A 69 9.04 -24.04 -0.43
C LYS A 69 10.04 -23.77 -1.56
N ASN A 70 11.30 -23.55 -1.22
CA ASN A 70 12.36 -23.21 -2.18
C ASN A 70 13.21 -24.41 -2.61
N GLN A 71 12.83 -25.65 -2.24
CA GLN A 71 13.55 -26.88 -2.58
C GLN A 71 15.01 -26.91 -2.02
N LEU A 72 15.21 -26.30 -0.85
CA LEU A 72 16.48 -26.20 -0.15
C LEU A 72 16.60 -27.19 1.03
N ASN A 73 15.95 -28.36 0.92
CA ASN A 73 15.91 -29.35 2.01
C ASN A 73 17.26 -30.00 2.26
N ASP A 74 18.04 -30.19 1.19
CA ASP A 74 19.39 -30.70 1.30
C ASP A 74 20.27 -29.65 2.02
N PRO A 75 21.02 -30.05 3.08
CA PRO A 75 21.88 -29.15 3.83
C PRO A 75 22.95 -28.46 2.97
N GLN A 76 23.52 -29.20 2.00
CA GLN A 76 24.57 -28.66 1.13
C GLN A 76 23.98 -27.63 0.16
N ILE A 77 22.84 -27.90 -0.46
CA ILE A 77 22.15 -26.97 -1.35
C ILE A 77 21.74 -25.70 -0.59
N PHE A 78 21.29 -25.85 0.66
CA PHE A 78 20.98 -24.69 1.50
C PHE A 78 22.22 -23.86 1.85
N GLN A 79 23.34 -24.50 2.17
CA GLN A 79 24.60 -23.81 2.44
C GLN A 79 25.11 -23.03 1.20
N GLU A 80 25.03 -23.64 0.02
CA GLU A 80 25.39 -22.98 -1.25
C GLU A 80 24.45 -21.77 -1.53
N TRP A 81 23.16 -21.93 -1.23
CA TRP A 81 22.20 -20.84 -1.34
C TRP A 81 22.55 -19.66 -0.40
N LEU A 82 22.89 -19.93 0.86
CA LEU A 82 23.33 -18.90 1.81
C LEU A 82 24.57 -18.17 1.31
N GLN A 83 25.59 -18.90 0.84
CA GLN A 83 26.81 -18.30 0.29
C GLN A 83 26.51 -17.41 -0.94
N LYS A 84 25.68 -17.90 -1.86
CA LYS A 84 25.25 -17.14 -3.04
C LYS A 84 24.52 -15.85 -2.66
N ASN A 85 23.81 -15.82 -1.56
CA ASN A 85 23.10 -14.64 -1.03
C ASN A 85 23.95 -13.82 -0.05
N VAL A 86 25.25 -14.10 0.04
CA VAL A 86 26.21 -13.36 0.87
C VAL A 86 25.76 -13.32 2.34
N THR A 87 25.28 -14.46 2.86
CA THR A 87 24.79 -14.59 4.23
C THR A 87 25.22 -15.94 4.83
N ASP A 88 25.10 -16.07 6.14
CA ASP A 88 25.25 -17.34 6.87
C ASP A 88 23.95 -17.69 7.59
N TYR A 89 23.94 -18.89 8.22
CA TYR A 89 22.73 -19.34 8.93
C TYR A 89 22.34 -18.43 10.07
N ALA A 90 23.29 -17.92 10.85
CA ALA A 90 23.01 -17.06 11.99
C ALA A 90 22.37 -15.74 11.55
N THR A 91 22.96 -15.08 10.54
CA THR A 91 22.45 -13.86 9.94
C THR A 91 21.06 -14.08 9.31
N PHE A 92 20.88 -15.22 8.63
CA PHE A 92 19.58 -15.56 8.05
C PHE A 92 18.52 -15.79 9.13
N TYR A 93 18.84 -16.53 10.19
CA TYR A 93 17.98 -16.73 11.35
C TYR A 93 17.56 -15.40 12.00
N GLU A 94 18.55 -14.52 12.24
CA GLU A 94 18.28 -13.20 12.82
C GLU A 94 17.39 -12.34 11.93
N SER A 95 17.56 -12.43 10.60
CA SER A 95 16.72 -11.69 9.65
C SER A 95 15.25 -12.14 9.70
N ILE A 96 15.01 -13.45 9.82
CA ILE A 96 13.66 -14.00 9.99
C ILE A 96 13.06 -13.57 11.34
N ALA A 97 13.83 -13.71 12.43
CA ALA A 97 13.38 -13.26 13.75
C ALA A 97 13.08 -11.75 13.79
N PHE A 98 13.92 -10.95 13.11
CA PHE A 98 13.72 -9.52 12.99
C PHE A 98 12.43 -9.18 12.23
N SER A 99 12.12 -9.89 11.14
CA SER A 99 10.88 -9.66 10.39
C SER A 99 9.63 -9.84 11.26
N PHE A 100 9.61 -10.86 12.11
CA PHE A 100 8.51 -11.05 13.08
C PHE A 100 8.44 -9.93 14.13
N LYS A 101 9.59 -9.49 14.64
CA LYS A 101 9.66 -8.37 15.59
C LYS A 101 9.13 -7.09 14.95
N LEU A 102 9.48 -6.84 13.69
CA LEU A 102 9.02 -5.68 12.93
C LEU A 102 7.51 -5.70 12.73
N GLU A 103 6.93 -6.84 12.32
CA GLU A 103 5.48 -6.95 12.18
C GLU A 103 4.75 -6.74 13.51
N LYS A 104 5.27 -7.30 14.60
CA LYS A 104 4.73 -7.06 15.94
C LYS A 104 4.85 -5.59 16.36
N LEU A 105 5.97 -4.93 16.05
CA LEU A 105 6.17 -3.51 16.30
C LEU A 105 5.14 -2.65 15.55
N LYS A 106 4.87 -2.96 14.27
CA LYS A 106 3.86 -2.25 13.47
C LYS A 106 2.48 -2.33 14.11
N VAL A 107 2.07 -3.51 14.56
CA VAL A 107 0.79 -3.71 15.27
C VAL A 107 0.74 -2.86 16.53
N LEU A 108 1.76 -2.93 17.39
CA LEU A 108 1.82 -2.19 18.66
C LEU A 108 1.81 -0.66 18.47
N ILE A 109 2.48 -0.15 17.42
CA ILE A 109 2.47 1.28 17.10
C ILE A 109 1.11 1.72 16.61
N ALA A 110 0.45 0.90 15.80
CA ALA A 110 -0.84 1.23 15.22
C ALA A 110 -2.00 1.10 16.23
N GLU A 111 -1.93 0.17 17.19
CA GLU A 111 -3.02 -0.25 18.07
C GLU A 111 -3.75 0.93 18.71
N ALA A 112 -3.02 1.90 19.23
CA ALA A 112 -3.61 3.06 19.91
C ALA A 112 -4.33 4.06 18.98
N LYS A 113 -4.06 4.02 17.67
CA LYS A 113 -4.51 5.04 16.71
C LYS A 113 -5.33 4.49 15.55
N ILE A 114 -5.35 3.18 15.34
CA ILE A 114 -5.93 2.59 14.13
C ILE A 114 -7.43 2.86 13.99
N SER A 115 -8.17 2.84 15.09
CA SER A 115 -9.61 3.10 15.06
C SER A 115 -9.92 4.57 14.71
N GLU A 116 -9.21 5.51 15.31
CA GLU A 116 -9.35 6.94 14.99
C GLU A 116 -8.94 7.20 13.54
N TYR A 117 -7.80 6.67 13.13
CA TYR A 117 -7.28 6.81 11.77
C TYR A 117 -8.20 6.20 10.70
N PHE A 118 -8.84 5.07 11.02
CA PHE A 118 -9.85 4.47 10.16
C PHE A 118 -11.07 5.39 9.99
N ILE A 119 -11.56 5.99 11.09
CA ILE A 119 -12.71 6.90 11.06
C ILE A 119 -12.39 8.15 10.23
N GLU A 120 -11.21 8.77 10.44
CA GLU A 120 -10.76 9.93 9.68
C GLU A 120 -10.70 9.65 8.16
N ARG A 121 -10.31 8.44 7.80
CA ARG A 121 -10.15 8.05 6.40
C ARG A 121 -11.35 7.36 5.79
N LYS A 122 -12.41 7.13 6.58
CA LYS A 122 -13.54 6.29 6.18
C LYS A 122 -14.14 6.70 4.85
N ILE A 123 -14.28 7.99 4.58
CA ILE A 123 -14.83 8.49 3.31
C ILE A 123 -13.99 8.06 2.09
N PHE A 124 -12.66 7.93 2.23
CA PHE A 124 -11.76 7.49 1.17
C PHE A 124 -11.67 5.96 1.09
N LEU A 125 -11.92 5.27 2.18
CA LEU A 125 -11.88 3.81 2.28
C LEU A 125 -13.19 3.17 1.81
N ASP A 126 -14.34 3.80 2.11
CA ASP A 126 -15.63 3.37 1.61
C ASP A 126 -15.67 3.49 0.08
N ARG A 127 -16.18 2.46 -0.57
CA ARG A 127 -16.35 2.43 -2.02
C ARG A 127 -17.80 2.22 -2.38
N VAL A 128 -18.14 2.57 -3.60
CA VAL A 128 -19.43 2.27 -4.20
C VAL A 128 -19.18 1.79 -5.63
N ILE A 129 -19.92 0.78 -6.05
CA ILE A 129 -19.98 0.37 -7.45
C ILE A 129 -21.09 1.19 -8.08
N ILE A 130 -20.77 1.93 -9.12
CA ILE A 130 -21.71 2.75 -9.87
C ILE A 130 -21.60 2.46 -11.36
N SER A 131 -22.72 2.64 -12.06
CA SER A 131 -22.78 2.71 -13.51
C SER A 131 -23.13 4.13 -13.95
N ARG A 132 -22.69 4.55 -15.13
CA ARG A 132 -22.96 5.91 -15.64
C ARG A 132 -23.35 5.94 -17.10
N ILE A 133 -24.11 6.98 -17.45
CA ILE A 133 -24.33 7.42 -18.82
C ILE A 133 -23.85 8.87 -18.88
N VAL A 134 -22.96 9.21 -19.79
CA VAL A 134 -22.40 10.55 -19.94
C VAL A 134 -22.73 11.07 -21.31
N VAL A 135 -23.35 12.27 -21.39
CA VAL A 135 -23.74 12.93 -22.64
C VAL A 135 -23.31 14.41 -22.63
N ASP A 136 -23.20 15.03 -23.79
CA ASP A 136 -22.77 16.44 -23.91
C ASP A 136 -23.91 17.44 -23.61
N ASN A 137 -25.16 17.01 -23.65
CA ASN A 137 -26.34 17.89 -23.62
C ASN A 137 -27.24 17.49 -22.45
N ARG A 138 -27.69 18.49 -21.71
CA ARG A 138 -28.61 18.33 -20.57
C ARG A 138 -29.96 17.76 -20.97
N GLU A 139 -30.52 18.24 -22.06
CA GLU A 139 -31.83 17.80 -22.56
C GLU A 139 -31.80 16.30 -22.93
N ILE A 140 -30.70 15.84 -23.54
CA ILE A 140 -30.50 14.40 -23.80
C ILE A 140 -30.44 13.61 -22.49
N ALA A 141 -29.72 14.10 -21.47
CA ALA A 141 -29.66 13.44 -20.20
C ALA A 141 -31.02 13.34 -19.49
N GLU A 142 -31.83 14.43 -19.55
CA GLU A 142 -33.19 14.46 -19.00
C GLU A 142 -34.12 13.50 -19.75
N GLU A 143 -34.02 13.42 -21.08
CA GLU A 143 -34.79 12.47 -21.91
C GLU A 143 -34.42 11.03 -21.55
N LEU A 144 -33.11 10.69 -21.42
CA LEU A 144 -32.66 9.37 -21.04
C LEU A 144 -33.12 9.00 -19.63
N GLN A 145 -33.12 9.96 -18.70
CA GLN A 145 -33.66 9.72 -17.34
C GLN A 145 -35.14 9.35 -17.41
N THR A 146 -35.94 10.11 -18.18
CA THR A 146 -37.38 9.83 -18.39
C THR A 146 -37.56 8.40 -18.95
N GLN A 147 -36.81 8.05 -19.98
CA GLN A 147 -36.89 6.70 -20.55
C GLN A 147 -36.57 5.60 -19.53
N ILE A 148 -35.59 5.82 -18.62
CA ILE A 148 -35.26 4.87 -17.56
C ILE A 148 -36.42 4.78 -16.55
N GLU A 149 -37.01 5.91 -16.15
CA GLU A 149 -38.16 5.97 -15.23
C GLU A 149 -39.39 5.27 -15.82
N GLU A 150 -39.56 5.27 -17.15
CA GLU A 150 -40.58 4.54 -17.88
C GLU A 150 -40.26 3.05 -18.10
N GLY A 151 -39.12 2.57 -17.57
CA GLY A 151 -38.72 1.15 -17.62
C GLY A 151 -37.72 0.81 -18.72
N GLY A 152 -37.13 1.78 -19.40
CA GLY A 152 -36.03 1.59 -20.32
C GLY A 152 -34.78 1.00 -19.66
N SER A 153 -34.04 0.16 -20.39
CA SER A 153 -32.82 -0.47 -19.86
C SER A 153 -31.68 0.54 -19.79
N PHE A 154 -31.17 0.80 -18.57
CA PHE A 154 -30.00 1.63 -18.34
C PHE A 154 -28.78 1.14 -19.15
N GLU A 155 -28.58 -0.19 -19.22
CA GLU A 155 -27.46 -0.82 -19.92
C GLU A 155 -27.50 -0.57 -21.44
N GLN A 156 -28.70 -0.63 -22.03
CA GLN A 156 -28.88 -0.37 -23.45
C GLN A 156 -28.65 1.12 -23.77
N LEU A 157 -29.21 2.00 -22.95
CA LEU A 157 -29.03 3.42 -23.10
C LEU A 157 -27.57 3.85 -22.86
N ALA A 158 -26.88 3.25 -21.91
CA ALA A 158 -25.45 3.47 -21.70
C ALA A 158 -24.63 3.09 -22.93
N LYS A 159 -24.92 1.95 -23.52
CA LYS A 159 -24.21 1.45 -24.71
C LYS A 159 -24.47 2.33 -25.94
N GLU A 160 -25.67 2.83 -26.09
CA GLU A 160 -26.11 3.59 -27.26
C GLU A 160 -25.71 5.06 -27.20
N TYR A 161 -25.90 5.71 -26.04
CA TYR A 161 -25.78 7.16 -25.92
C TYR A 161 -24.55 7.63 -25.14
N SER A 162 -23.96 6.79 -24.27
CA SER A 162 -22.85 7.26 -23.43
C SER A 162 -21.61 7.54 -24.25
N LEU A 163 -20.99 8.68 -23.96
CA LEU A 163 -19.71 9.11 -24.53
C LEU A 163 -18.48 8.56 -23.78
N SER A 164 -18.71 7.93 -22.62
CA SER A 164 -17.62 7.34 -21.82
C SER A 164 -17.19 5.97 -22.36
N GLU A 165 -15.94 5.59 -22.13
CA GLU A 165 -15.38 4.32 -22.60
C GLU A 165 -16.06 3.11 -21.94
N ASP A 166 -16.54 3.27 -20.70
CA ASP A 166 -17.24 2.22 -19.96
C ASP A 166 -18.62 1.84 -20.56
N ARG A 167 -19.12 2.56 -21.57
CA ARG A 167 -20.29 2.15 -22.35
C ARG A 167 -20.18 0.72 -22.88
N MET A 168 -18.94 0.26 -23.17
CA MET A 168 -18.67 -1.10 -23.66
C MET A 168 -18.96 -2.20 -22.62
N VAL A 169 -19.01 -1.82 -21.35
CA VAL A 169 -19.36 -2.66 -20.19
C VAL A 169 -20.64 -2.14 -19.52
N ASN A 170 -21.60 -1.63 -20.32
CA ASN A 170 -22.90 -1.15 -19.88
C ASN A 170 -22.84 0.05 -18.91
N GLY A 171 -21.81 0.86 -19.03
CA GLY A 171 -21.57 2.03 -18.18
C GLY A 171 -20.98 1.72 -16.79
N MET A 172 -20.61 0.46 -16.51
CA MET A 172 -20.11 0.07 -15.18
C MET A 172 -18.69 0.59 -14.95
N MET A 173 -18.51 1.40 -13.90
CA MET A 173 -17.21 1.98 -13.52
C MET A 173 -16.40 1.08 -12.56
N GLY A 174 -17.04 0.07 -11.94
CA GLY A 174 -16.43 -0.71 -10.86
C GLY A 174 -16.39 0.04 -9.52
N PRO A 175 -15.63 -0.45 -8.55
CA PRO A 175 -15.55 0.16 -7.21
C PRO A 175 -14.81 1.51 -7.24
N VAL A 176 -15.51 2.58 -6.89
CA VAL A 176 -14.97 3.94 -6.80
C VAL A 176 -14.96 4.38 -5.33
N SER A 177 -13.87 5.01 -4.89
CA SER A 177 -13.80 5.59 -3.54
C SER A 177 -14.74 6.80 -3.44
N ARG A 178 -15.54 6.85 -2.38
CA ARG A 178 -16.44 7.99 -2.12
C ARG A 178 -15.68 9.31 -1.95
N GLY A 179 -14.50 9.28 -1.35
CA GLY A 179 -13.67 10.46 -1.13
C GLY A 179 -13.01 11.05 -2.37
N THR A 180 -13.00 10.31 -3.50
CA THR A 180 -12.45 10.79 -4.77
C THR A 180 -13.52 11.31 -5.74
N MET A 181 -14.78 11.20 -5.38
CA MET A 181 -15.89 11.72 -6.19
C MET A 181 -16.00 13.23 -6.06
N PRO A 182 -16.42 13.94 -7.15
CA PRO A 182 -16.88 15.31 -7.02
C PRO A 182 -17.97 15.45 -5.95
N ASP A 183 -17.92 16.53 -5.17
CA ASP A 183 -18.84 16.72 -4.03
C ASP A 183 -20.32 16.64 -4.41
N GLN A 184 -20.68 17.19 -5.58
CA GLN A 184 -22.05 17.15 -6.09
C GLN A 184 -22.52 15.72 -6.38
N LEU A 185 -21.66 14.91 -7.01
CA LEU A 185 -21.95 13.50 -7.27
C LEU A 185 -22.04 12.70 -5.96
N ARG A 186 -21.08 12.89 -5.07
CA ARG A 186 -21.08 12.20 -3.77
C ARG A 186 -22.35 12.47 -2.97
N ALA A 187 -22.77 13.72 -2.91
CA ALA A 187 -23.96 14.11 -2.15
C ALA A 187 -25.23 13.36 -2.59
N VAL A 188 -25.41 13.13 -3.89
CA VAL A 188 -26.57 12.40 -4.40
C VAL A 188 -26.41 10.89 -4.31
N ILE A 189 -25.20 10.36 -4.51
CA ILE A 189 -24.90 8.94 -4.38
C ILE A 189 -25.09 8.49 -2.92
N ASP A 190 -24.67 9.29 -1.94
CA ASP A 190 -24.71 8.93 -0.51
C ASP A 190 -26.13 8.74 0.03
N ILE A 191 -27.14 9.34 -0.61
CA ILE A 191 -28.55 9.21 -0.23
C ILE A 191 -29.35 8.28 -1.16
N ALA A 192 -28.76 7.81 -2.24
CA ALA A 192 -29.41 6.95 -3.21
C ALA A 192 -29.45 5.49 -2.73
N ASN A 193 -30.49 4.78 -3.12
CA ASN A 193 -30.59 3.34 -2.89
C ASN A 193 -29.91 2.53 -4.03
N PRO A 194 -29.44 1.32 -3.78
CA PRO A 194 -29.02 0.41 -4.83
C PRO A 194 -30.12 0.22 -5.89
N GLY A 195 -29.76 0.31 -7.16
CA GLY A 195 -30.67 0.31 -8.32
C GLY A 195 -31.21 1.68 -8.68
N GLN A 196 -31.10 2.68 -7.82
CA GLN A 196 -31.60 4.03 -8.09
C GLN A 196 -30.67 4.77 -9.05
N VAL A 197 -31.27 5.43 -10.05
CA VAL A 197 -30.59 6.36 -10.97
C VAL A 197 -30.73 7.77 -10.43
N VAL A 198 -29.61 8.50 -10.42
CA VAL A 198 -29.52 9.89 -9.99
C VAL A 198 -28.91 10.75 -11.08
N GLY A 199 -29.29 12.02 -11.13
CA GLY A 199 -28.83 12.98 -12.14
C GLY A 199 -30.02 13.68 -12.79
N PRO A 200 -29.81 14.40 -13.91
CA PRO A 200 -28.51 14.69 -14.54
C PRO A 200 -27.60 15.56 -13.66
N ILE A 201 -26.34 15.19 -13.57
CA ILE A 201 -25.33 15.95 -12.83
C ILE A 201 -24.30 16.48 -13.84
N GLU A 202 -24.02 17.77 -13.77
CA GLU A 202 -22.98 18.37 -14.60
C GLU A 202 -21.60 18.12 -14.00
N ILE A 203 -20.71 17.48 -14.76
CA ILE A 203 -19.33 17.24 -14.42
C ILE A 203 -18.45 17.59 -15.62
N GLU A 204 -17.56 18.54 -15.47
CA GLU A 204 -16.60 18.97 -16.49
C GLU A 204 -17.25 19.35 -17.83
N GLY A 205 -18.42 20.00 -17.78
CA GLY A 205 -19.15 20.46 -18.95
C GLY A 205 -19.95 19.38 -19.68
N ARG A 206 -20.09 18.19 -19.07
CA ARG A 206 -20.94 17.10 -19.54
C ARG A 206 -21.98 16.74 -18.50
N TYR A 207 -23.01 16.01 -18.92
CA TYR A 207 -24.11 15.60 -18.05
C TYR A 207 -24.09 14.09 -17.86
N GLY A 208 -24.11 13.67 -16.57
CA GLY A 208 -24.08 12.27 -16.19
C GLY A 208 -25.36 11.83 -15.49
N LEU A 209 -25.86 10.67 -15.87
CA LEU A 209 -26.79 9.87 -15.08
C LEU A 209 -26.00 8.75 -14.41
N PHE A 210 -26.23 8.54 -13.13
CA PHE A 210 -25.50 7.55 -12.35
C PHE A 210 -26.47 6.59 -11.67
N ARG A 211 -26.18 5.28 -11.75
CA ARG A 211 -26.92 4.27 -11.02
C ARG A 211 -26.03 3.66 -9.95
N VAL A 212 -26.53 3.64 -8.72
CA VAL A 212 -25.85 2.96 -7.62
C VAL A 212 -26.07 1.46 -7.76
N GLU A 213 -25.01 0.69 -7.92
CA GLU A 213 -25.10 -0.77 -7.97
C GLU A 213 -24.97 -1.38 -6.58
N GLN A 214 -23.94 -0.99 -5.84
CA GLN A 214 -23.66 -1.55 -4.52
C GLN A 214 -22.77 -0.62 -3.69
N PHE A 215 -23.07 -0.46 -2.42
CA PHE A 215 -22.15 0.14 -1.46
C PHE A 215 -21.20 -0.93 -0.89
N LEU A 216 -19.93 -0.59 -0.79
CA LEU A 216 -18.87 -1.42 -0.24
C LEU A 216 -18.22 -0.68 0.96
N PRO A 217 -18.87 -0.73 2.14
CA PRO A 217 -18.34 -0.07 3.31
C PRO A 217 -17.05 -0.75 3.76
N ALA A 218 -16.03 0.05 4.06
CA ALA A 218 -14.78 -0.43 4.63
C ALA A 218 -15.01 -0.92 6.08
N SER A 219 -14.30 -1.98 6.47
CA SER A 219 -14.33 -2.52 7.83
C SER A 219 -12.90 -2.83 8.30
N LEU A 220 -12.62 -2.61 9.59
CA LEU A 220 -11.38 -3.06 10.24
C LEU A 220 -11.32 -4.59 10.43
N GLU A 221 -12.40 -5.30 10.18
CA GLU A 221 -12.42 -6.77 10.13
C GLU A 221 -11.77 -7.31 8.85
N ASP A 222 -11.64 -6.47 7.81
CA ASP A 222 -10.85 -6.80 6.62
C ASP A 222 -9.36 -6.76 7.00
N THR A 223 -8.76 -7.95 7.06
CA THR A 223 -7.35 -8.12 7.43
C THR A 223 -6.40 -7.37 6.50
N GLN A 224 -6.70 -7.31 5.20
CA GLN A 224 -5.85 -6.61 4.24
C GLN A 224 -5.90 -5.09 4.47
N LEU A 225 -7.10 -4.54 4.68
CA LEU A 225 -7.26 -3.14 5.01
C LEU A 225 -6.61 -2.80 6.35
N GLN A 226 -6.80 -3.64 7.36
CA GLN A 226 -6.20 -3.45 8.67
C GLN A 226 -4.66 -3.39 8.57
N GLN A 227 -4.04 -4.34 7.86
CA GLN A 227 -2.60 -4.36 7.63
C GLN A 227 -2.11 -3.13 6.85
N ALA A 228 -2.88 -2.68 5.84
CA ALA A 228 -2.54 -1.47 5.09
C ALA A 228 -2.52 -0.23 6.00
N LEU A 229 -3.54 -0.06 6.85
CA LEU A 229 -3.61 1.05 7.80
C LEU A 229 -2.52 0.97 8.88
N GLN A 230 -2.19 -0.22 9.36
CA GLN A 230 -1.06 -0.44 10.27
C GLN A 230 0.27 -0.02 9.65
N ASN A 231 0.51 -0.40 8.39
CA ASN A 231 1.70 0.02 7.66
C ASN A 231 1.75 1.54 7.48
N GLU A 232 0.66 2.19 7.12
CA GLU A 232 0.60 3.65 6.97
C GLU A 232 0.89 4.38 8.30
N LEU A 233 0.33 3.91 9.40
CA LEU A 233 0.59 4.46 10.74
C LEU A 233 2.04 4.25 11.17
N PHE A 234 2.60 3.08 10.89
CA PHE A 234 3.99 2.79 11.14
C PHE A 234 4.93 3.71 10.34
N GLU A 235 4.66 3.92 9.05
CA GLU A 235 5.46 4.82 8.22
C GLU A 235 5.40 6.27 8.73
N LYS A 236 4.23 6.76 9.12
CA LYS A 236 4.09 8.09 9.74
C LYS A 236 4.91 8.19 11.02
N TRP A 237 4.78 7.21 11.91
CA TRP A 237 5.56 7.15 13.15
C TRP A 237 7.07 7.14 12.88
N LEU A 238 7.52 6.36 11.91
CA LEU A 238 8.93 6.24 11.56
C LEU A 238 9.50 7.56 11.03
N VAL A 239 8.76 8.24 10.14
CA VAL A 239 9.13 9.56 9.64
C VAL A 239 9.24 10.57 10.79
N GLU A 240 8.28 10.60 11.71
CA GLU A 240 8.32 11.48 12.90
C GLU A 240 9.53 11.19 13.79
N LYS A 241 9.90 9.92 13.97
CA LYS A 241 11.09 9.53 14.76
C LYS A 241 12.38 9.97 14.07
N ILE A 242 12.52 9.73 12.76
CA ILE A 242 13.70 10.11 11.98
C ILE A 242 13.88 11.63 11.98
N GLN A 243 12.82 12.42 11.83
CA GLN A 243 12.88 13.88 11.83
C GLN A 243 13.40 14.48 13.17
N LYS A 244 13.28 13.74 14.27
CA LYS A 244 13.79 14.15 15.58
C LYS A 244 15.27 13.81 15.79
N LEU A 245 15.89 13.06 14.87
CA LEU A 245 17.31 12.69 14.99
C LEU A 245 18.22 13.85 14.57
N THR A 246 19.30 14.02 15.31
CA THR A 246 20.41 14.88 14.88
C THR A 246 21.43 14.03 14.13
N VAL A 247 21.45 14.14 12.81
CA VAL A 247 22.33 13.35 11.93
C VAL A 247 23.53 14.18 11.51
N LYS A 248 24.75 13.66 11.72
CA LYS A 248 26.00 14.25 11.24
C LYS A 248 26.75 13.23 10.42
N LEU A 249 26.94 13.51 9.14
CA LEU A 249 27.76 12.67 8.27
C LEU A 249 29.23 12.97 8.52
N GLN A 250 29.98 11.97 8.97
CA GLN A 250 31.44 12.05 9.17
C GLN A 250 32.13 11.31 8.03
N MET A 251 32.56 12.07 7.03
CA MET A 251 33.39 11.56 5.94
C MET A 251 34.82 12.08 6.16
N SER A 252 35.71 11.19 6.54
CA SER A 252 37.15 11.44 6.64
C SER A 252 37.87 10.90 5.39
#